data_16c96931df0ca104571ec62f77303751
#
_entry.id   16c96931df0ca104571ec62f77303751
#
_cell.length_a   1.000
_cell.length_b   1.000
_cell.length_c   1.000
_cell.angle_alpha   90.00
_cell.angle_beta   90.00
_cell.angle_gamma   90.00
#
_symmetry.space_group_name_H-M   'P 1'
#
loop_
_entity.id
_entity.type
_entity.pdbx_description
1 polymer ?
#
loop_
_entity_poly.entity_id
_entity_poly.type
_entity_poly.pdbx_seq_one_letter_code
_entity_poly.pdbx_strand_id
1 'polypeptide(L)'
;MGGFVASTAAADSDISVVAGVDKINNGEKFPIFSSFGDINVKADMIIDFSHPSMLEPMLEYAVKNNIPVVIATTGYDNSQTEKIRATAKKIPIFFTFNMSLGINLVAALAKKAAKVLGD
;
A
#
# COMPACT_ATOMS: atom_id res chain seq x y z
N MET A 1 11.41 2.86 0.21
CA MET A 1 10.12 3.61 0.28
C MET A 1 9.50 3.59 1.69
N GLY A 2 9.52 2.47 2.40
CA GLY A 2 8.95 2.38 3.75
C GLY A 2 9.51 3.41 4.74
N GLY A 3 10.83 3.64 4.75
CA GLY A 3 11.44 4.65 5.60
C GLY A 3 11.02 6.09 5.26
N PHE A 4 10.78 6.38 3.98
CA PHE A 4 10.25 7.68 3.54
C PHE A 4 8.80 7.88 4.00
N VAL A 5 7.97 6.84 3.90
CA VAL A 5 6.59 6.85 4.40
C VAL A 5 6.57 7.07 5.90
N ALA A 6 7.43 6.36 6.64
CA ALA A 6 7.54 6.51 8.09
C ALA A 6 7.98 7.92 8.51
N SER A 7 8.95 8.52 7.81
CA SER A 7 9.38 9.89 8.09
C SER A 7 8.30 10.93 7.78
N THR A 8 7.53 10.72 6.72
CA THR A 8 6.40 11.59 6.36
C THR A 8 5.27 11.48 7.39
N ALA A 9 4.93 10.26 7.82
CA ALA A 9 3.93 10.04 8.86
C ALA A 9 4.37 10.65 10.21
N ALA A 10 5.66 10.57 10.55
CA ALA A 10 6.18 11.16 11.78
C ALA A 10 6.10 12.70 11.83
N ALA A 11 5.94 13.35 10.68
CA ALA A 11 5.73 14.80 10.59
C ALA A 11 4.28 15.23 10.86
N ASP A 12 3.34 14.28 10.89
CA ASP A 12 1.93 14.51 11.17
C ASP A 12 1.60 14.09 12.62
N SER A 13 1.03 15.01 13.41
CA SER A 13 0.69 14.74 14.81
C SER A 13 -0.44 13.72 15.01
N ASP A 14 -1.25 13.51 13.97
CA ASP A 14 -2.42 12.64 14.03
C ASP A 14 -2.10 11.20 13.57
N ILE A 15 -0.87 10.97 13.08
CA ILE A 15 -0.42 9.68 12.55
C ILE A 15 0.74 9.13 13.39
N SER A 16 0.65 7.88 13.78
CA SER A 16 1.72 7.15 14.47
C SER A 16 2.06 5.87 13.76
N VAL A 17 3.33 5.68 13.42
CA VAL A 17 3.81 4.40 12.87
C VAL A 17 4.06 3.45 14.04
N VAL A 18 3.24 2.41 14.14
CA VAL A 18 3.28 1.45 15.25
C VAL A 18 4.13 0.22 14.96
N ALA A 19 4.31 -0.12 13.69
CA ALA A 19 5.12 -1.26 13.26
C ALA A 19 5.49 -1.16 11.78
N GLY A 20 6.54 -1.87 11.39
CA GLY A 20 6.87 -2.18 10.01
C GLY A 20 7.04 -3.68 9.80
N VAL A 21 6.91 -4.13 8.56
CA VAL A 21 7.23 -5.50 8.15
C VAL A 21 8.29 -5.45 7.08
N ASP A 22 9.48 -5.94 7.41
CA ASP A 22 10.62 -6.03 6.49
C ASP A 22 11.55 -7.15 6.93
N LYS A 23 12.35 -7.67 6.01
CA LYS A 23 13.43 -8.62 6.30
C LYS A 23 14.65 -7.97 6.95
N ILE A 24 14.78 -6.66 6.79
CA ILE A 24 15.93 -5.88 7.27
C ILE A 24 15.42 -4.82 8.26
N ASN A 25 16.05 -4.81 9.45
CA ASN A 25 15.82 -3.75 10.42
C ASN A 25 16.95 -2.71 10.29
N ASN A 26 16.63 -1.53 9.82
CA ASN A 26 17.57 -0.43 9.62
C ASN A 26 17.65 0.54 10.82
N GLY A 27 17.23 0.11 12.01
CA GLY A 27 17.29 0.95 13.21
C GLY A 27 16.14 1.97 13.30
N GLU A 28 14.97 1.59 12.81
CA GLU A 28 13.76 2.41 12.90
C GLU A 28 13.33 2.62 14.37
N LYS A 29 12.61 3.70 14.63
CA LYS A 29 12.12 4.04 15.98
C LYS A 29 10.92 3.21 16.43
N PHE A 30 10.40 2.35 15.57
CA PHE A 30 9.28 1.45 15.80
C PHE A 30 9.70 0.00 15.50
N PRO A 31 9.01 -1.00 16.06
CA PRO A 31 9.38 -2.40 15.84
C PRO A 31 9.23 -2.82 14.38
N ILE A 32 10.22 -3.55 13.87
CA ILE A 32 10.19 -4.19 12.56
C ILE A 32 10.01 -5.68 12.76
N PHE A 33 8.97 -6.25 12.18
CA PHE A 33 8.67 -7.68 12.20
C PHE A 33 9.10 -8.33 10.89
N SER A 34 9.56 -9.56 10.95
CA SER A 34 9.98 -10.32 9.77
C SER A 34 8.80 -10.90 8.99
N SER A 35 7.65 -11.04 9.63
CA SER A 35 6.42 -11.51 9.00
C SER A 35 5.18 -10.86 9.61
N PHE A 36 4.07 -10.89 8.89
CA PHE A 36 2.78 -10.42 9.39
C PHE A 36 2.27 -11.24 10.59
N GLY A 37 2.66 -12.52 10.67
CA GLY A 37 2.27 -13.40 11.78
C GLY A 37 2.90 -13.03 13.12
N ASP A 38 4.02 -12.31 13.10
CA ASP A 38 4.76 -11.92 14.30
C ASP A 38 4.27 -10.60 14.91
N ILE A 39 3.39 -9.87 14.19
CA ILE A 39 2.89 -8.56 14.64
C ILE A 39 2.05 -8.75 15.90
N ASN A 40 2.45 -8.09 16.97
CA ASN A 40 1.81 -8.13 18.29
C ASN A 40 1.27 -6.76 18.74
N VAL A 41 1.22 -5.80 17.82
CA VAL A 41 0.68 -4.46 18.05
C VAL A 41 -0.56 -4.24 17.18
N LYS A 42 -1.49 -3.43 17.66
CA LYS A 42 -2.69 -3.07 16.91
C LYS A 42 -2.38 -1.93 15.96
N ALA A 43 -2.84 -2.06 14.71
CA ALA A 43 -2.78 -1.00 13.71
C ALA A 43 -4.18 -0.72 13.15
N ASP A 44 -4.43 0.53 12.79
CA ASP A 44 -5.71 0.97 12.22
C ASP A 44 -5.70 0.94 10.70
N MET A 45 -4.52 0.91 10.08
CA MET A 45 -4.34 0.87 8.62
C MET A 45 -2.98 0.28 8.26
N ILE A 46 -2.91 -0.35 7.09
CA ILE A 46 -1.67 -0.80 6.46
C ILE A 46 -1.39 0.07 5.24
N ILE A 47 -0.14 0.51 5.10
CA ILE A 47 0.36 1.17 3.88
C ILE A 47 1.46 0.29 3.30
N ASP A 48 1.25 -0.20 2.08
CA ASP A 48 2.14 -1.16 1.42
C ASP A 48 2.93 -0.53 0.26
N PHE A 49 4.25 -0.49 0.42
CA PHE A 49 5.25 -0.17 -0.61
C PHE A 49 6.28 -1.29 -0.72
N SER A 50 5.85 -2.53 -0.62
CA SER A 50 6.74 -3.68 -0.56
C SER A 50 6.99 -4.31 -1.94
N HIS A 51 6.96 -5.60 -2.00
CA HIS A 51 7.14 -6.39 -3.22
C HIS A 51 5.88 -7.24 -3.46
N PRO A 52 5.50 -7.55 -4.72
CA PRO A 52 4.32 -8.36 -5.02
C PRO A 52 4.22 -9.70 -4.28
N SER A 53 5.36 -10.31 -3.91
CA SER A 53 5.37 -11.54 -3.11
C SER A 53 4.80 -11.38 -1.69
N MET A 54 4.70 -10.16 -1.19
CA MET A 54 4.14 -9.88 0.14
C MET A 54 2.61 -9.71 0.13
N LEU A 55 1.99 -9.70 -1.05
CA LEU A 55 0.56 -9.45 -1.19
C LEU A 55 -0.30 -10.44 -0.40
N GLU A 56 -0.06 -11.74 -0.58
CA GLU A 56 -0.90 -12.77 0.05
C GLU A 56 -0.86 -12.72 1.57
N PRO A 57 0.31 -12.79 2.21
CA PRO A 57 0.38 -12.73 3.67
C PRO A 57 -0.16 -11.41 4.23
N MET A 58 0.02 -10.30 3.51
CA MET A 58 -0.53 -9.00 3.90
C MET A 58 -2.07 -9.00 3.86
N LEU A 59 -2.67 -9.47 2.76
CA LEU A 59 -4.13 -9.51 2.62
C LEU A 59 -4.77 -10.47 3.62
N GLU A 60 -4.18 -11.62 3.88
CA GLU A 60 -4.66 -12.57 4.89
C GLU A 60 -4.66 -11.94 6.29
N TYR A 61 -3.57 -11.27 6.66
CA TYR A 61 -3.46 -10.56 7.93
C TYR A 61 -4.49 -9.43 8.03
N ALA A 62 -4.63 -8.62 6.98
CA ALA A 62 -5.56 -7.50 6.94
C ALA A 62 -7.02 -7.95 7.08
N VAL A 63 -7.43 -9.01 6.36
CA VAL A 63 -8.78 -9.58 6.47
C VAL A 63 -9.03 -10.16 7.85
N LYS A 64 -8.08 -10.93 8.39
CA LYS A 64 -8.21 -11.55 9.72
C LYS A 64 -8.42 -10.52 10.83
N ASN A 65 -7.77 -9.37 10.72
CA ASN A 65 -7.81 -8.29 11.72
C ASN A 65 -8.76 -7.14 11.33
N ASN A 66 -9.45 -7.25 10.18
CA ASN A 66 -10.36 -6.23 9.64
C ASN A 66 -9.68 -4.85 9.50
N ILE A 67 -8.49 -4.83 8.93
CA ILE A 67 -7.66 -3.63 8.78
C ILE A 67 -7.72 -3.11 7.34
N PRO A 68 -8.06 -1.84 7.10
CA PRO A 68 -7.96 -1.21 5.79
C PRO A 68 -6.54 -1.20 5.23
N VAL A 69 -6.39 -1.28 3.91
CA VAL A 69 -5.08 -1.33 3.25
C VAL A 69 -4.98 -0.30 2.13
N VAL A 70 -3.87 0.43 2.11
CA VAL A 70 -3.44 1.24 0.97
C VAL A 70 -2.32 0.49 0.27
N ILE A 71 -2.56 0.07 -0.97
CA ILE A 71 -1.60 -0.70 -1.77
C ILE A 71 -0.97 0.22 -2.81
N ALA A 72 0.30 0.51 -2.64
CA ALA A 72 1.11 1.31 -3.56
C ALA A 72 2.22 0.50 -4.26
N THR A 73 2.36 -0.78 -3.94
CA THR A 73 3.27 -1.71 -4.62
C THR A 73 2.82 -1.89 -6.07
N THR A 74 3.78 -1.91 -6.98
CA THR A 74 3.58 -2.09 -8.43
C THR A 74 4.07 -3.46 -8.89
N GLY A 75 3.73 -3.84 -10.12
CA GLY A 75 4.23 -5.07 -10.74
C GLY A 75 3.40 -6.31 -10.40
N TYR A 76 2.15 -6.15 -9.99
CA TYR A 76 1.22 -7.25 -9.80
C TYR A 76 0.78 -7.85 -11.14
N ASP A 77 0.65 -9.17 -11.19
CA ASP A 77 0.03 -9.87 -12.31
C ASP A 77 -1.52 -9.79 -12.24
N ASN A 78 -2.17 -10.34 -13.25
CA ASN A 78 -3.63 -10.35 -13.33
C ASN A 78 -4.28 -11.13 -12.18
N SER A 79 -3.70 -12.25 -11.76
CA SER A 79 -4.20 -13.08 -10.67
C SER A 79 -4.14 -12.33 -9.34
N GLN A 80 -3.03 -11.66 -9.09
CA GLN A 80 -2.85 -10.83 -7.89
C GLN A 80 -3.80 -9.63 -7.87
N THR A 81 -4.02 -8.99 -9.01
CA THR A 81 -4.97 -7.88 -9.15
C THR A 81 -6.41 -8.34 -8.88
N GLU A 82 -6.81 -9.50 -9.39
CA GLU A 82 -8.13 -10.09 -9.11
C GLU A 82 -8.27 -10.44 -7.61
N LYS A 83 -7.20 -10.90 -6.98
CA LYS A 83 -7.19 -11.19 -5.53
C LYS A 83 -7.39 -9.91 -4.70
N ILE A 84 -6.76 -8.80 -5.10
CA ILE A 84 -6.98 -7.48 -4.48
C ILE A 84 -8.45 -7.08 -4.61
N ARG A 85 -9.03 -7.19 -5.81
CA ARG A 85 -10.44 -6.85 -6.06
C ARG A 85 -11.41 -7.73 -5.25
N ALA A 86 -11.13 -9.02 -5.16
CA ALA A 86 -11.94 -9.93 -4.35
C ALA A 86 -11.86 -9.58 -2.86
N THR A 87 -10.67 -9.24 -2.37
CA THR A 87 -10.45 -8.86 -0.97
C THR A 87 -11.08 -7.51 -0.64
N ALA A 88 -11.16 -6.58 -1.59
CA ALA A 88 -11.82 -5.29 -1.42
C ALA A 88 -13.33 -5.37 -1.14
N LYS A 89 -13.93 -6.54 -1.35
CA LYS A 89 -15.32 -6.83 -0.94
C LYS A 89 -15.45 -7.15 0.56
N LYS A 90 -14.33 -7.43 1.24
CA LYS A 90 -14.29 -7.82 2.65
C LYS A 90 -13.78 -6.71 3.55
N ILE A 91 -12.77 -5.97 3.11
CA ILE A 91 -12.15 -4.86 3.83
C ILE A 91 -11.94 -3.65 2.89
N PRO A 92 -11.89 -2.42 3.40
CA PRO A 92 -11.55 -1.25 2.58
C PRO A 92 -10.13 -1.39 2.01
N ILE A 93 -10.01 -1.30 0.68
CA ILE A 93 -8.71 -1.29 -0.01
C ILE A 93 -8.67 -0.10 -0.95
N PHE A 94 -7.64 0.73 -0.82
CA PHE A 94 -7.25 1.70 -1.82
C PHE A 94 -6.08 1.12 -2.63
N PHE A 95 -6.29 0.92 -3.91
CA PHE A 95 -5.31 0.35 -4.82
C PHE A 95 -5.18 1.19 -6.09
N THR A 96 -3.97 1.59 -6.43
CA THR A 96 -3.68 2.26 -7.69
C THR A 96 -2.30 1.87 -8.18
N PHE A 97 -2.17 1.63 -9.49
CA PHE A 97 -0.89 1.32 -10.14
C PHE A 97 0.08 2.48 -10.13
N ASN A 98 -0.41 3.69 -9.88
CA ASN A 98 0.41 4.88 -9.96
C ASN A 98 -0.09 6.00 -9.04
N MET A 99 0.69 6.29 -8.03
CA MET A 99 0.48 7.41 -7.12
C MET A 99 1.30 8.64 -7.49
N SER A 100 2.03 8.62 -8.62
CA SER A 100 2.80 9.76 -9.09
C SER A 100 1.86 10.86 -9.60
N LEU A 101 1.99 12.05 -9.04
CA LEU A 101 1.26 13.24 -9.49
C LEU A 101 1.57 13.56 -10.96
N GLY A 102 2.84 13.44 -11.38
CA GLY A 102 3.27 13.70 -12.74
C GLY A 102 2.61 12.76 -13.76
N ILE A 103 2.59 11.47 -13.50
CA ILE A 103 1.96 10.49 -14.41
C ILE A 103 0.43 10.63 -14.42
N ASN A 104 -0.19 10.91 -13.28
CA ASN A 104 -1.63 11.19 -13.24
C ASN A 104 -1.97 12.46 -14.06
N LEU A 105 -1.13 13.48 -14.00
CA LEU A 105 -1.28 14.68 -14.84
C LEU A 105 -1.15 14.36 -16.33
N VAL A 106 -0.12 13.59 -16.73
CA VAL A 106 0.04 13.14 -18.12
C VAL A 106 -1.17 12.32 -18.59
N ALA A 107 -1.67 11.42 -17.80
CA ALA A 107 -2.85 10.63 -18.12
C ALA A 107 -4.11 11.51 -18.29
N ALA A 108 -4.30 12.52 -17.44
CA ALA A 108 -5.41 13.47 -17.55
C ALA A 108 -5.29 14.33 -18.81
N LEU A 109 -4.09 14.80 -19.14
CA LEU A 109 -3.82 15.58 -20.37
C LEU A 109 -4.04 14.73 -21.63
N ALA A 110 -3.56 13.47 -21.62
CA ALA A 110 -3.76 12.54 -22.73
C ALA A 110 -5.25 12.27 -22.99
N LYS A 111 -6.04 12.04 -21.93
CA LYS A 111 -7.50 11.86 -22.05
C LYS A 111 -8.17 13.11 -22.61
N LYS A 112 -7.77 14.30 -22.17
CA LYS A 112 -8.30 15.58 -22.68
C LYS A 112 -7.95 15.80 -24.15
N ALA A 113 -6.70 15.54 -24.54
CA ALA A 113 -6.23 15.63 -25.91
C ALA A 113 -6.99 14.65 -26.83
N ALA A 114 -7.13 13.39 -26.44
CA ALA A 114 -7.88 12.39 -27.20
C ALA A 114 -9.37 12.78 -27.37
N LYS A 115 -9.97 13.40 -26.37
CA LYS A 115 -11.37 13.88 -26.46
C LYS A 115 -11.52 15.05 -27.45
N VAL A 116 -10.50 15.87 -27.65
CA VAL A 116 -10.55 17.04 -28.54
C VAL A 116 -10.08 16.70 -29.95
N LEU A 117 -9.07 15.83 -30.07
CA LEU A 117 -8.36 15.52 -31.32
C LEU A 117 -8.66 14.12 -31.86
N GLY A 118 -9.24 13.23 -31.05
CA GLY A 118 -9.61 11.89 -31.46
C GLY A 118 -11.00 11.87 -32.08
N ASP A 119 -11.12 11.14 -33.15
CA ASP A 119 -12.40 10.87 -33.80
C ASP A 119 -13.15 9.73 -33.10
#